data_690e0680ec75194deb45452ed53fab91
#
_entry.id   690e0680ec75194deb45452ed53fab91
#
_cell.length_a   1.000
_cell.length_b   1.000
_cell.length_c   1.000
_cell.angle_alpha   90.00
_cell.angle_beta   90.00
_cell.angle_gamma   90.00
#
_symmetry.space_group_name_H-M   'P 1'
#
loop_
_entity.id
_entity.type
_entity.pdbx_description
1 polymer ?
#
loop_
_entity_poly.entity_id
_entity_poly.type
_entity_poly.pdbx_seq_one_letter_code
_entity_poly.pdbx_strand_id
1 'polypeptide(L)'
;MPAGLGTGLRAAASQAVPGRAFAAVMRAVYPRLEPELACLATWAPRGGTAVDVGAWYGPWTVRLAGLADRVVSIEPNPDLAAAVRARCPAAHVVEAAASDQDGTAELYLPPGGRGAEGTASLEHTGERSITVRRVTIDGLGLTGVRFIKMDIEGHEAAALRGAEQTIRRDSPMLVLELETRHQRIEDVVGMLTGWGYQGTVLTGQAWVPLAAFDLPAHQRANAHVATRGMLGRLARPRERYVNLVRFQRT
;
A
#
# COMPACT_ATOMS: atom_id res chain seq x y z
N MET A 1 6.93 -28.59 18.23
CA MET A 1 5.46 -28.64 18.02
C MET A 1 5.20 -28.16 16.61
N PRO A 2 4.52 -28.91 15.73
CA PRO A 2 4.59 -28.67 14.27
C PRO A 2 3.61 -27.56 13.84
N ALA A 3 4.14 -26.35 13.64
CA ALA A 3 3.42 -25.24 13.00
C ALA A 3 3.45 -25.29 11.46
N GLY A 4 4.13 -26.28 10.87
CA GLY A 4 4.45 -26.31 9.43
C GLY A 4 3.42 -26.93 8.48
N LEU A 5 2.49 -27.75 8.97
CA LEU A 5 1.53 -28.46 8.11
C LEU A 5 0.33 -27.61 7.66
N GLY A 6 -0.03 -26.59 8.43
CA GLY A 6 -1.19 -25.73 8.12
C GLY A 6 -0.89 -24.65 7.07
N THR A 7 0.35 -24.19 6.97
CA THR A 7 0.76 -23.15 6.00
C THR A 7 0.91 -23.73 4.59
N GLY A 8 1.44 -24.93 4.44
CA GLY A 8 1.58 -25.60 3.15
C GLY A 8 0.25 -25.92 2.46
N LEU A 9 -0.74 -26.41 3.20
CA LEU A 9 -2.07 -26.71 2.65
C LEU A 9 -2.83 -25.46 2.25
N ARG A 10 -2.70 -24.36 3.00
CA ARG A 10 -3.32 -23.06 2.68
C ARG A 10 -2.67 -22.40 1.45
N ALA A 11 -1.35 -22.51 1.33
CA ALA A 11 -0.62 -22.05 0.17
C ALA A 11 -1.01 -22.82 -1.11
N ALA A 12 -1.11 -24.14 -1.03
CA ALA A 12 -1.56 -25.00 -2.14
C ALA A 12 -3.01 -24.70 -2.54
N ALA A 13 -3.92 -24.50 -1.59
CA ALA A 13 -5.30 -24.13 -1.86
C ALA A 13 -5.45 -22.77 -2.54
N SER A 14 -4.63 -21.77 -2.16
CA SER A 14 -4.67 -20.45 -2.79
C SER A 14 -4.09 -20.44 -4.21
N GLN A 15 -3.14 -21.33 -4.52
CA GLN A 15 -2.59 -21.50 -5.85
C GLN A 15 -3.57 -22.18 -6.83
N ALA A 16 -4.49 -23.01 -6.33
CA ALA A 16 -5.50 -23.68 -7.14
C ALA A 16 -6.59 -22.71 -7.68
N VAL A 17 -6.77 -21.55 -7.03
CA VAL A 17 -7.73 -20.54 -7.50
C VAL A 17 -7.12 -19.76 -8.68
N PRO A 18 -7.81 -19.64 -9.84
CA PRO A 18 -7.33 -18.81 -10.94
C PRO A 18 -7.04 -17.37 -10.48
N GLY A 19 -5.91 -16.78 -10.92
CA GLY A 19 -5.48 -15.44 -10.47
C GLY A 19 -6.55 -14.36 -10.62
N ARG A 20 -7.34 -14.44 -11.71
CA ARG A 20 -8.46 -13.51 -11.94
C ARG A 20 -9.58 -13.63 -10.89
N ALA A 21 -9.90 -14.85 -10.47
CA ALA A 21 -10.89 -15.11 -9.44
C ALA A 21 -10.39 -14.65 -8.06
N PHE A 22 -9.13 -14.95 -7.73
CA PHE A 22 -8.49 -14.48 -6.51
C PHE A 22 -8.49 -12.94 -6.44
N ALA A 23 -8.06 -12.26 -7.49
CA ALA A 23 -8.08 -10.80 -7.57
C ALA A 23 -9.50 -10.21 -7.41
N ALA A 24 -10.53 -10.88 -7.94
CA ALA A 24 -11.92 -10.45 -7.77
C ALA A 24 -12.38 -10.54 -6.31
N VAL A 25 -12.05 -11.66 -5.65
CA VAL A 25 -12.33 -11.86 -4.23
C VAL A 25 -11.60 -10.80 -3.38
N MET A 26 -10.33 -10.56 -3.64
CA MET A 26 -9.54 -9.57 -2.89
C MET A 26 -10.20 -8.18 -2.93
N ARG A 27 -10.60 -7.70 -4.10
CA ARG A 27 -11.24 -6.38 -4.23
C ARG A 27 -12.60 -6.30 -3.53
N ALA A 28 -13.35 -7.37 -3.50
CA ALA A 28 -14.65 -7.41 -2.82
C ALA A 28 -14.50 -7.46 -1.28
N VAL A 29 -13.46 -8.14 -0.82
CA VAL A 29 -13.23 -8.43 0.60
C VAL A 29 -12.33 -7.39 1.26
N TYR A 30 -11.33 -6.88 0.55
CA TYR A 30 -10.32 -5.98 1.07
C TYR A 30 -10.87 -4.71 1.74
N PRO A 31 -11.95 -4.06 1.24
CA PRO A 31 -12.57 -2.93 1.93
C PRO A 31 -13.13 -3.26 3.33
N ARG A 32 -13.33 -4.55 3.65
CA ARG A 32 -13.70 -4.95 5.02
C ARG A 32 -12.50 -5.03 5.95
N LEU A 33 -11.30 -5.09 5.40
CA LEU A 33 -10.04 -5.13 6.14
C LEU A 33 -9.46 -3.73 6.32
N GLU A 34 -9.73 -2.83 5.36
CA GLU A 34 -9.31 -1.44 5.34
C GLU A 34 -10.53 -0.51 5.29
N PRO A 35 -10.98 -0.01 6.44
CA PRO A 35 -12.11 0.92 6.50
C PRO A 35 -11.84 2.23 5.76
N GLU A 36 -10.58 2.67 5.67
CA GLU A 36 -10.14 3.83 4.89
C GLU A 36 -10.54 3.67 3.42
N LEU A 37 -10.26 2.50 2.86
CA LEU A 37 -10.67 2.15 1.49
C LEU A 37 -12.20 2.01 1.38
N ALA A 38 -12.87 1.47 2.40
CA ALA A 38 -14.33 1.32 2.40
C ALA A 38 -15.05 2.66 2.26
N CYS A 39 -14.56 3.70 2.95
CA CYS A 39 -15.14 5.04 2.95
C CYS A 39 -14.39 6.04 2.06
N LEU A 40 -13.51 5.59 1.15
CA LEU A 40 -12.63 6.44 0.33
C LEU A 40 -13.38 7.59 -0.35
N ALA A 41 -14.53 7.32 -0.92
CA ALA A 41 -15.33 8.32 -1.65
C ALA A 41 -15.85 9.47 -0.79
N THR A 42 -15.80 9.34 0.54
CA THR A 42 -16.28 10.38 1.48
C THR A 42 -15.19 11.38 1.87
N TRP A 43 -13.91 11.03 1.68
CA TRP A 43 -12.80 11.85 2.17
C TRP A 43 -11.68 12.07 1.14
N ALA A 44 -11.56 11.23 0.11
CA ALA A 44 -10.55 11.42 -0.94
C ALA A 44 -10.94 12.55 -1.90
N PRO A 45 -9.96 13.31 -2.41
CA PRO A 45 -10.23 14.33 -3.42
C PRO A 45 -10.73 13.69 -4.72
N ARG A 46 -11.50 14.46 -5.49
CA ARG A 46 -12.00 14.06 -6.81
C ARG A 46 -11.25 14.78 -7.92
N GLY A 47 -11.17 14.15 -9.08
CA GLY A 47 -10.48 14.68 -10.26
C GLY A 47 -8.97 14.65 -10.15
N GLY A 48 -8.28 15.14 -11.16
CA GLY A 48 -6.83 15.15 -11.26
C GLY A 48 -6.22 13.75 -11.39
N THR A 49 -4.94 13.64 -11.05
CA THR A 49 -4.20 12.36 -11.09
C THR A 49 -4.14 11.73 -9.70
N ALA A 50 -4.50 10.45 -9.59
CA ALA A 50 -4.24 9.63 -8.42
C ALA A 50 -3.11 8.64 -8.72
N VAL A 51 -2.22 8.43 -7.73
CA VAL A 51 -1.10 7.48 -7.81
C VAL A 51 -1.31 6.41 -6.73
N ASP A 52 -1.27 5.14 -7.15
CA ASP A 52 -1.37 3.96 -6.27
C ASP A 52 -0.03 3.22 -6.33
N VAL A 53 0.79 3.38 -5.29
CA VAL A 53 2.13 2.80 -5.18
C VAL A 53 2.05 1.55 -4.32
N GLY A 54 2.50 0.41 -4.88
CA GLY A 54 2.27 -0.91 -4.32
C GLY A 54 0.83 -1.33 -4.59
N ALA A 55 0.45 -1.41 -5.87
CA ALA A 55 -0.94 -1.59 -6.25
C ALA A 55 -1.47 -3.00 -5.96
N TRP A 56 -0.58 -3.99 -5.80
CA TRP A 56 -0.92 -5.39 -5.53
C TRP A 56 -1.97 -5.91 -6.54
N TYR A 57 -3.10 -6.47 -6.12
CA TYR A 57 -4.22 -6.87 -6.99
C TYR A 57 -5.17 -5.72 -7.38
N GLY A 58 -4.82 -4.48 -7.10
CA GLY A 58 -5.53 -3.25 -7.48
C GLY A 58 -6.78 -2.89 -6.67
N PRO A 59 -6.90 -3.19 -5.36
CA PRO A 59 -8.09 -2.81 -4.60
C PRO A 59 -8.25 -1.29 -4.51
N TRP A 60 -7.15 -0.55 -4.32
CA TRP A 60 -7.13 0.90 -4.33
C TRP A 60 -7.25 1.47 -5.75
N THR A 61 -6.47 0.93 -6.71
CA THR A 61 -6.51 1.36 -8.12
C THR A 61 -7.93 1.44 -8.66
N VAL A 62 -8.73 0.38 -8.48
CA VAL A 62 -10.11 0.32 -9.01
C VAL A 62 -11.02 1.36 -8.38
N ARG A 63 -10.85 1.65 -7.09
CA ARG A 63 -11.67 2.66 -6.41
C ARG A 63 -11.24 4.08 -6.76
N LEU A 64 -9.95 4.32 -6.88
CA LEU A 64 -9.40 5.59 -7.34
C LEU A 64 -9.83 5.92 -8.77
N ALA A 65 -9.96 4.92 -9.64
CA ALA A 65 -10.47 5.11 -11.01
C ALA A 65 -11.93 5.60 -11.07
N GLY A 66 -12.69 5.46 -10.00
CA GLY A 66 -14.02 6.05 -9.86
C GLY A 66 -14.04 7.46 -9.29
N LEU A 67 -12.89 8.01 -8.90
CA LEU A 67 -12.77 9.32 -8.25
C LEU A 67 -11.85 10.30 -9.01
N ALA A 68 -10.75 9.82 -9.58
CA ALA A 68 -9.75 10.62 -10.28
C ALA A 68 -10.00 10.62 -11.79
N ASP A 69 -9.52 11.66 -12.49
CA ASP A 69 -9.57 11.73 -13.95
C ASP A 69 -8.53 10.78 -14.58
N ARG A 70 -7.41 10.56 -13.89
CA ARG A 70 -6.33 9.66 -14.28
C ARG A 70 -5.83 8.87 -13.08
N VAL A 71 -5.57 7.57 -13.28
CA VAL A 71 -4.92 6.74 -12.26
C VAL A 71 -3.62 6.18 -12.83
N VAL A 72 -2.55 6.31 -12.04
CA VAL A 72 -1.26 5.69 -12.29
C VAL A 72 -1.01 4.71 -11.17
N SER A 73 -0.81 3.44 -11.51
CA SER A 73 -0.49 2.38 -10.55
C SER A 73 0.95 1.95 -10.76
N ILE A 74 1.72 1.90 -9.68
CA ILE A 74 3.13 1.49 -9.69
C ILE A 74 3.21 0.17 -8.94
N GLU A 75 3.61 -0.89 -9.64
CA GLU A 75 3.66 -2.26 -9.10
C GLU A 75 4.88 -2.98 -9.66
N PRO A 76 5.87 -3.36 -8.81
CA PRO A 76 7.10 -3.98 -9.27
C PRO A 76 6.93 -5.44 -9.70
N ASN A 77 5.99 -6.18 -9.12
CA ASN A 77 5.79 -7.58 -9.46
C ASN A 77 5.08 -7.71 -10.80
N PRO A 78 5.68 -8.34 -11.85
CA PRO A 78 5.09 -8.43 -13.18
C PRO A 78 3.72 -9.11 -13.22
N ASP A 79 3.53 -10.16 -12.42
CA ASP A 79 2.26 -10.90 -12.36
C ASP A 79 1.14 -10.03 -11.74
N LEU A 80 1.47 -9.26 -10.72
CA LEU A 80 0.54 -8.32 -10.09
C LEU A 80 0.25 -7.13 -11.01
N ALA A 81 1.27 -6.55 -11.63
CA ALA A 81 1.10 -5.49 -12.63
C ALA A 81 0.19 -5.93 -13.79
N ALA A 82 0.37 -7.15 -14.31
CA ALA A 82 -0.51 -7.73 -15.31
C ALA A 82 -1.95 -7.91 -14.80
N ALA A 83 -2.13 -8.32 -13.54
CA ALA A 83 -3.44 -8.45 -12.92
C ALA A 83 -4.15 -7.09 -12.79
N VAL A 84 -3.42 -6.03 -12.41
CA VAL A 84 -3.96 -4.66 -12.34
C VAL A 84 -4.37 -4.16 -13.74
N ARG A 85 -3.50 -4.30 -14.77
CA ARG A 85 -3.81 -3.93 -16.16
C ARG A 85 -5.09 -4.61 -16.66
N ALA A 86 -5.23 -5.91 -16.40
CA ALA A 86 -6.39 -6.68 -16.84
C ALA A 86 -7.69 -6.25 -16.16
N ARG A 87 -7.62 -5.68 -14.97
CA ARG A 87 -8.80 -5.34 -14.14
C ARG A 87 -9.20 -3.88 -14.19
N CYS A 88 -8.24 -2.98 -14.37
CA CYS A 88 -8.46 -1.56 -14.48
C CYS A 88 -7.80 -1.04 -15.77
N PRO A 89 -8.36 -1.32 -16.95
CA PRO A 89 -7.77 -0.88 -18.23
C PRO A 89 -7.63 0.65 -18.34
N ALA A 90 -8.39 1.39 -17.55
CA ALA A 90 -8.30 2.85 -17.47
C ALA A 90 -7.07 3.33 -16.67
N ALA A 91 -6.45 2.48 -15.87
CA ALA A 91 -5.25 2.84 -15.12
C ALA A 91 -3.99 2.67 -15.98
N HIS A 92 -3.09 3.65 -15.91
CA HIS A 92 -1.74 3.50 -16.43
C HIS A 92 -0.88 2.73 -15.44
N VAL A 93 -0.47 1.51 -15.79
CA VAL A 93 0.32 0.65 -14.90
C VAL A 93 1.78 0.71 -15.27
N VAL A 94 2.58 1.23 -14.35
CA VAL A 94 4.05 1.27 -14.38
C VAL A 94 4.58 0.04 -13.66
N GLU A 95 5.21 -0.85 -14.41
CA GLU A 95 5.85 -2.06 -13.85
C GLU A 95 7.25 -1.69 -13.35
N ALA A 96 7.28 -1.23 -12.12
CA ALA A 96 8.50 -0.77 -11.43
C ALA A 96 8.24 -0.63 -9.92
N ALA A 97 9.31 -0.54 -9.15
CA ALA A 97 9.26 -0.10 -7.77
C ALA A 97 9.47 1.43 -7.71
N ALA A 98 8.64 2.14 -6.95
CA ALA A 98 8.88 3.55 -6.66
C ALA A 98 10.04 3.68 -5.66
N SER A 99 10.98 4.59 -5.93
CA SER A 99 12.19 4.78 -5.12
C SER A 99 12.70 6.22 -5.26
N ASP A 100 13.84 6.52 -4.61
CA ASP A 100 14.51 7.82 -4.69
C ASP A 100 15.39 8.01 -5.92
N GLN A 101 15.60 6.96 -6.71
CA GLN A 101 16.40 7.00 -7.95
C GLN A 101 15.92 5.95 -8.94
N ASP A 102 16.12 6.24 -10.22
CA ASP A 102 15.89 5.29 -11.30
C ASP A 102 16.98 4.20 -11.32
N GLY A 103 16.68 3.05 -11.89
CA GLY A 103 17.61 1.92 -12.01
C GLY A 103 16.94 0.58 -11.82
N THR A 104 17.63 -0.34 -11.15
CA THR A 104 17.14 -1.67 -10.81
C THR A 104 17.33 -1.97 -9.32
N ALA A 105 16.54 -2.89 -8.78
CA ALA A 105 16.66 -3.41 -7.42
C ALA A 105 16.22 -4.86 -7.37
N GLU A 106 16.60 -5.55 -6.29
CA GLU A 106 16.06 -6.86 -5.97
C GLU A 106 14.78 -6.70 -5.14
N LEU A 107 13.69 -7.23 -5.66
CA LEU A 107 12.42 -7.36 -4.93
C LEU A 107 12.39 -8.74 -4.28
N TYR A 108 12.44 -8.77 -2.97
CA TYR A 108 12.37 -10.01 -2.20
C TYR A 108 10.93 -10.46 -2.04
N LEU A 109 10.66 -11.69 -2.45
CA LEU A 109 9.33 -12.28 -2.44
C LEU A 109 9.15 -13.10 -1.15
N PRO A 110 8.05 -12.93 -0.43
CA PRO A 110 7.79 -13.71 0.77
C PRO A 110 7.56 -15.18 0.44
N PRO A 111 7.89 -16.10 1.35
CA PRO A 111 7.48 -17.49 1.23
C PRO A 111 5.95 -17.59 1.35
N GLY A 112 5.33 -18.38 0.49
CA GLY A 112 3.88 -18.64 0.57
C GLY A 112 3.21 -18.72 -0.78
N GLY A 113 1.89 -18.82 -0.74
CA GLY A 113 1.01 -18.86 -1.91
C GLY A 113 0.46 -17.48 -2.28
N ARG A 114 -0.52 -17.49 -3.19
CA ARG A 114 -1.22 -16.27 -3.62
C ARG A 114 -1.74 -15.46 -2.45
N GLY A 115 -1.49 -14.15 -2.48
CA GLY A 115 -1.82 -13.20 -1.44
C GLY A 115 -0.67 -12.87 -0.50
N ALA A 116 0.37 -13.71 -0.43
CA ALA A 116 1.58 -13.40 0.31
C ALA A 116 2.44 -12.33 -0.39
N GLU A 117 2.28 -12.19 -1.72
CA GLU A 117 3.03 -11.23 -2.54
C GLU A 117 2.85 -9.77 -2.08
N GLY A 118 1.79 -9.47 -1.32
CA GLY A 118 1.56 -8.15 -0.74
C GLY A 118 2.61 -7.74 0.29
N THR A 119 3.42 -8.68 0.79
CA THR A 119 4.54 -8.38 1.70
C THR A 119 5.90 -8.48 1.01
N ALA A 120 5.95 -8.37 -0.33
CA ALA A 120 7.20 -8.25 -1.08
C ALA A 120 7.86 -6.90 -0.82
N SER A 121 9.18 -6.88 -0.59
CA SER A 121 9.89 -5.67 -0.14
C SER A 121 11.24 -5.52 -0.81
N LEU A 122 11.70 -4.29 -0.98
CA LEU A 122 13.07 -3.96 -1.34
C LEU A 122 14.01 -3.91 -0.12
N GLU A 123 13.45 -3.80 1.08
CA GLU A 123 14.20 -3.61 2.33
C GLU A 123 14.46 -4.94 3.07
N HIS A 124 13.59 -5.93 2.88
CA HIS A 124 13.71 -7.22 3.56
C HIS A 124 14.46 -8.21 2.67
N THR A 125 15.33 -8.99 3.28
CA THR A 125 16.03 -10.09 2.60
C THR A 125 15.23 -11.38 2.67
N GLY A 126 15.20 -12.16 1.60
CA GLY A 126 14.49 -13.44 1.52
C GLY A 126 15.24 -14.44 0.62
N GLU A 127 14.80 -15.70 0.62
CA GLU A 127 15.40 -16.76 -0.20
C GLU A 127 15.12 -16.61 -1.70
N ARG A 128 14.08 -15.84 -2.07
CA ARG A 128 13.70 -15.59 -3.46
C ARG A 128 13.61 -14.11 -3.72
N SER A 129 14.25 -13.67 -4.79
CA SER A 129 14.12 -12.31 -5.31
C SER A 129 13.91 -12.32 -6.82
N ILE A 130 13.44 -11.20 -7.33
CA ILE A 130 13.41 -10.87 -8.75
C ILE A 130 14.01 -9.49 -8.94
N THR A 131 14.79 -9.31 -10.00
CA THR A 131 15.26 -7.98 -10.38
C THR A 131 14.14 -7.20 -10.99
N VAL A 132 13.85 -6.01 -10.44
CA VAL A 132 12.81 -5.11 -10.91
C VAL A 132 13.37 -3.74 -11.25
N ARG A 133 12.69 -3.02 -12.15
CA ARG A 133 13.02 -1.63 -12.43
C ARG A 133 12.64 -0.75 -11.24
N ARG A 134 13.45 0.28 -10.94
CA ARG A 134 13.11 1.38 -10.03
C ARG A 134 12.83 2.64 -10.82
N VAL A 135 11.90 3.45 -10.31
CA VAL A 135 11.56 4.76 -10.88
C VAL A 135 11.31 5.76 -9.76
N THR A 136 11.65 7.02 -10.02
CA THR A 136 11.17 8.13 -9.19
C THR A 136 9.79 8.55 -9.68
N ILE A 137 8.89 8.92 -8.77
CA ILE A 137 7.58 9.47 -9.14
C ILE A 137 7.74 10.79 -9.89
N ASP A 138 8.75 11.58 -9.51
CA ASP A 138 9.09 12.83 -10.20
C ASP A 138 9.51 12.59 -11.65
N GLY A 139 10.28 11.53 -11.91
CA GLY A 139 10.71 11.10 -13.24
C GLY A 139 9.57 10.65 -14.17
N LEU A 140 8.41 10.30 -13.61
CA LEU A 140 7.22 9.96 -14.40
C LEU A 140 6.54 11.21 -15.03
N GLY A 141 6.94 12.43 -14.68
CA GLY A 141 6.41 13.65 -15.25
C GLY A 141 4.91 13.86 -15.02
N LEU A 142 4.37 13.35 -13.92
CA LEU A 142 2.95 13.46 -13.59
C LEU A 142 2.59 14.89 -13.25
N THR A 143 1.38 15.29 -13.61
CA THR A 143 0.84 16.64 -13.32
C THR A 143 -0.54 16.56 -12.70
N GLY A 144 -0.90 17.58 -11.90
CA GLY A 144 -2.20 17.66 -11.25
C GLY A 144 -2.43 16.48 -10.31
N VAL A 145 -1.37 16.03 -9.62
CA VAL A 145 -1.47 14.90 -8.66
C VAL A 145 -2.21 15.37 -7.43
N ARG A 146 -3.36 14.75 -7.15
CA ARG A 146 -4.22 15.11 -6.02
C ARG A 146 -4.25 14.05 -4.92
N PHE A 147 -3.81 12.85 -5.24
CA PHE A 147 -3.82 11.73 -4.31
C PHE A 147 -2.64 10.80 -4.57
N ILE A 148 -1.95 10.38 -3.51
CA ILE A 148 -0.92 9.33 -3.57
C ILE A 148 -1.17 8.36 -2.41
N LYS A 149 -1.36 7.08 -2.73
CA LYS A 149 -1.30 5.99 -1.74
C LYS A 149 0.05 5.30 -1.87
N MET A 150 0.69 4.99 -0.75
CA MET A 150 1.91 4.18 -0.71
C MET A 150 1.77 3.07 0.34
N ASP A 151 2.08 1.85 -0.09
CA ASP A 151 2.09 0.65 0.72
C ASP A 151 3.13 -0.28 0.07
N ILE A 152 4.35 -0.15 0.50
CA ILE A 152 5.54 -0.74 -0.12
C ILE A 152 6.52 -1.31 0.90
N GLU A 153 5.95 -1.74 2.03
CA GLU A 153 6.60 -2.59 3.01
C GLU A 153 7.97 -2.07 3.50
N GLY A 154 8.00 -0.78 3.90
CA GLY A 154 9.16 -0.12 4.52
C GLY A 154 9.99 0.76 3.61
N HIS A 155 9.68 0.84 2.30
CA HIS A 155 10.42 1.68 1.34
C HIS A 155 9.79 3.08 1.13
N GLU A 156 8.80 3.45 1.95
CA GLU A 156 8.03 4.71 1.82
C GLU A 156 8.91 5.95 1.87
N ALA A 157 9.91 5.97 2.76
CA ALA A 157 10.82 7.11 2.87
C ALA A 157 11.62 7.36 1.58
N ALA A 158 12.09 6.32 0.91
CA ALA A 158 12.79 6.44 -0.37
C ALA A 158 11.82 6.89 -1.48
N ALA A 159 10.64 6.28 -1.58
CA ALA A 159 9.65 6.67 -2.58
C ALA A 159 9.16 8.12 -2.40
N LEU A 160 9.04 8.60 -1.16
CA LEU A 160 8.71 10.00 -0.87
C LEU A 160 9.81 10.95 -1.35
N ARG A 161 11.11 10.62 -1.15
CA ARG A 161 12.22 11.42 -1.70
C ARG A 161 12.16 11.50 -3.22
N GLY A 162 11.83 10.38 -3.88
CA GLY A 162 11.65 10.34 -5.34
C GLY A 162 10.35 10.98 -5.85
N ALA A 163 9.50 11.47 -4.95
CA ALA A 163 8.25 12.17 -5.26
C ALA A 163 8.24 13.63 -4.77
N GLU A 164 9.33 14.11 -4.17
CA GLU A 164 9.37 15.39 -3.44
C GLU A 164 8.94 16.56 -4.30
N GLN A 165 9.41 16.66 -5.55
CA GLN A 165 9.06 17.75 -6.44
C GLN A 165 7.56 17.73 -6.77
N THR A 166 7.02 16.55 -7.08
CA THR A 166 5.59 16.35 -7.36
C THR A 166 4.75 16.71 -6.13
N ILE A 167 5.14 16.23 -4.94
CA ILE A 167 4.44 16.49 -3.68
C ILE A 167 4.45 17.99 -3.33
N ARG A 168 5.60 18.65 -3.46
CA ARG A 168 5.70 20.09 -3.18
C ARG A 168 4.93 20.95 -4.16
N ARG A 169 4.93 20.58 -5.45
CA ARG A 169 4.24 21.32 -6.52
C ARG A 169 2.72 21.18 -6.42
N ASP A 170 2.23 19.95 -6.28
CA ASP A 170 0.79 19.64 -6.43
C ASP A 170 0.07 19.54 -5.09
N SER A 171 0.80 19.41 -3.97
CA SER A 171 0.27 19.26 -2.61
C SER A 171 -0.83 18.19 -2.49
N PRO A 172 -0.59 16.95 -2.99
CA PRO A 172 -1.59 15.89 -2.95
C PRO A 172 -1.93 15.47 -1.52
N MET A 173 -3.11 14.92 -1.33
CA MET A 173 -3.37 14.10 -0.16
C MET A 173 -2.55 12.82 -0.24
N LEU A 174 -1.88 12.45 0.85
CA LEU A 174 -1.08 11.22 0.91
C LEU A 174 -1.74 10.22 1.87
N VAL A 175 -1.70 8.95 1.52
CA VAL A 175 -2.09 7.83 2.39
C VAL A 175 -0.94 6.83 2.39
N LEU A 176 -0.31 6.67 3.54
CA LEU A 176 0.87 5.84 3.68
C LEU A 176 0.59 4.69 4.64
N GLU A 177 1.02 3.48 4.29
CA GLU A 177 1.15 2.42 5.27
C GLU A 177 2.44 2.64 6.07
N LEU A 178 2.29 2.84 7.37
CA LEU A 178 3.41 3.07 8.28
C LEU A 178 3.42 2.00 9.36
N GLU A 179 4.41 1.12 9.31
CA GLU A 179 4.56 0.03 10.26
C GLU A 179 5.93 0.07 10.95
N THR A 180 5.92 0.07 12.27
CA THR A 180 7.14 0.09 13.11
C THR A 180 8.01 -1.15 12.94
N ARG A 181 7.45 -2.25 12.42
CA ARG A 181 8.20 -3.48 12.12
C ARG A 181 9.05 -3.37 10.86
N HIS A 182 8.75 -2.42 9.97
CA HIS A 182 9.43 -2.28 8.68
C HIS A 182 10.37 -1.08 8.64
N GLN A 183 10.02 0.02 9.32
CA GLN A 183 10.77 1.26 9.27
C GLN A 183 10.61 2.12 10.53
N ARG A 184 11.45 3.14 10.65
CA ARG A 184 11.27 4.20 11.65
C ARG A 184 10.20 5.17 11.14
N ILE A 185 9.01 5.07 11.72
CA ILE A 185 7.85 5.90 11.35
C ILE A 185 8.17 7.40 11.54
N GLU A 186 8.95 7.72 12.56
CA GLU A 186 9.32 9.08 12.90
C GLU A 186 10.07 9.79 11.76
N ASP A 187 10.86 9.07 10.98
CA ASP A 187 11.63 9.62 9.86
C ASP A 187 10.68 10.06 8.72
N VAL A 188 9.67 9.25 8.41
CA VAL A 188 8.63 9.56 7.41
C VAL A 188 7.75 10.72 7.88
N VAL A 189 7.28 10.66 9.14
CA VAL A 189 6.44 11.71 9.72
C VAL A 189 7.20 13.03 9.79
N GLY A 190 8.47 13.02 10.22
CA GLY A 190 9.33 14.19 10.28
C GLY A 190 9.54 14.83 8.89
N MET A 191 9.79 14.02 7.86
CA MET A 191 9.92 14.47 6.47
C MET A 191 8.64 15.19 6.00
N LEU A 192 7.48 14.55 6.17
CA LEU A 192 6.21 15.12 5.74
C LEU A 192 5.81 16.36 6.55
N THR A 193 6.07 16.36 7.85
CA THR A 193 5.87 17.55 8.69
C THR A 193 6.74 18.71 8.22
N GLY A 194 8.01 18.45 7.86
CA GLY A 194 8.91 19.43 7.25
C GLY A 194 8.42 19.97 5.92
N TRP A 195 7.57 19.24 5.21
CA TRP A 195 6.91 19.69 3.99
C TRP A 195 5.55 20.36 4.24
N GLY A 196 5.14 20.54 5.50
CA GLY A 196 3.88 21.20 5.89
C GLY A 196 2.67 20.29 5.92
N TYR A 197 2.87 18.98 6.01
CA TYR A 197 1.77 18.02 6.12
C TYR A 197 1.45 17.68 7.58
N GLN A 198 0.17 17.42 7.84
CA GLN A 198 -0.30 16.89 9.11
C GLN A 198 -0.93 15.52 8.92
N GLY A 199 -0.56 14.57 9.78
CA GLY A 199 -1.06 13.20 9.76
C GLY A 199 -2.34 13.02 10.57
N THR A 200 -3.22 12.16 10.08
CA THR A 200 -4.41 11.67 10.80
C THR A 200 -4.57 10.17 10.60
N VAL A 201 -5.12 9.49 11.58
CA VAL A 201 -5.46 8.05 11.54
C VAL A 201 -6.97 7.87 11.71
N LEU A 202 -7.53 6.85 11.06
CA LEU A 202 -8.95 6.52 11.22
C LEU A 202 -9.13 5.57 12.41
N THR A 203 -9.77 6.05 13.47
CA THR A 203 -10.13 5.25 14.64
C THR A 203 -11.65 5.12 14.73
N GLY A 204 -12.18 3.91 14.56
CA GLY A 204 -13.63 3.73 14.44
C GLY A 204 -14.16 4.42 13.18
N GLN A 205 -14.89 5.54 13.36
CA GLN A 205 -15.44 6.35 12.27
C GLN A 205 -14.86 7.77 12.24
N ALA A 206 -13.93 8.10 13.13
CA ALA A 206 -13.36 9.44 13.26
C ALA A 206 -11.91 9.48 12.84
N TRP A 207 -11.52 10.54 12.13
CA TRP A 207 -10.13 10.88 11.87
C TRP A 207 -9.56 11.62 13.08
N VAL A 208 -8.53 11.04 13.69
CA VAL A 208 -7.83 11.57 14.86
C VAL A 208 -6.46 12.07 14.45
N PRO A 209 -6.01 13.26 14.92
CA PRO A 209 -4.64 13.72 14.65
C PRO A 209 -3.60 12.67 15.07
N LEU A 210 -2.61 12.41 14.21
CA LEU A 210 -1.54 11.47 14.50
C LEU A 210 -0.76 11.88 15.76
N ALA A 211 -0.60 13.18 15.99
CA ALA A 211 0.03 13.71 17.20
C ALA A 211 -0.71 13.37 18.52
N ALA A 212 -2.00 13.02 18.43
CA ALA A 212 -2.82 12.59 19.56
C ALA A 212 -2.99 11.07 19.65
N PHE A 213 -2.32 10.31 18.76
CA PHE A 213 -2.43 8.85 18.65
C PHE A 213 -1.05 8.21 18.72
N ASP A 214 -0.80 7.43 19.77
CA ASP A 214 0.46 6.68 19.89
C ASP A 214 0.43 5.45 18.94
N LEU A 215 0.76 5.69 17.66
CA LEU A 215 0.76 4.67 16.64
C LEU A 215 1.73 3.51 16.96
N PRO A 216 2.97 3.76 17.41
CA PRO A 216 3.89 2.70 17.81
C PRO A 216 3.34 1.84 18.97
N ALA A 217 2.78 2.44 20.01
CA ALA A 217 2.20 1.68 21.12
C ALA A 217 0.97 0.87 20.68
N HIS A 218 0.11 1.46 19.84
CA HIS A 218 -1.03 0.75 19.26
C HIS A 218 -0.59 -0.47 18.44
N GLN A 219 0.42 -0.33 17.59
CA GLN A 219 0.95 -1.42 16.77
C GLN A 219 1.57 -2.53 17.60
N ARG A 220 2.34 -2.18 18.65
CA ARG A 220 2.87 -3.18 19.60
C ARG A 220 1.76 -3.96 20.29
N ALA A 221 0.75 -3.28 20.82
CA ALA A 221 -0.36 -3.90 21.51
C ALA A 221 -1.22 -4.82 20.61
N ASN A 222 -1.31 -4.50 19.32
CA ASN A 222 -2.14 -5.20 18.34
C ASN A 222 -1.32 -6.02 17.31
N ALA A 223 -0.04 -6.27 17.55
CA ALA A 223 0.85 -7.00 16.62
C ALA A 223 0.28 -8.37 16.21
N HIS A 224 -0.45 -9.02 17.09
CA HIS A 224 -1.13 -10.29 16.83
C HIS A 224 -2.22 -10.19 15.74
N VAL A 225 -2.78 -9.00 15.49
CA VAL A 225 -3.74 -8.77 14.40
C VAL A 225 -3.03 -8.67 13.06
N ALA A 226 -1.86 -7.98 13.01
CA ALA A 226 -1.05 -7.85 11.81
C ALA A 226 -0.59 -9.21 11.26
N THR A 227 -0.25 -10.15 12.15
CA THR A 227 0.21 -11.50 11.78
C THR A 227 -0.93 -12.47 11.42
N ARG A 228 -2.18 -12.10 11.67
CA ARG A 228 -3.32 -12.90 11.24
C ARG A 228 -3.51 -12.78 9.73
N GLY A 229 -3.51 -13.91 9.06
CA GLY A 229 -3.93 -13.93 7.65
C GLY A 229 -5.34 -13.36 7.46
N MET A 230 -5.63 -12.94 6.24
CA MET A 230 -6.88 -12.27 5.85
C MET A 230 -8.16 -12.91 6.41
N LEU A 231 -8.29 -14.24 6.34
CA LEU A 231 -9.47 -14.95 6.89
C LEU A 231 -9.61 -14.76 8.41
N GLY A 232 -8.49 -14.72 9.13
CA GLY A 232 -8.49 -14.48 10.57
C GLY A 232 -8.90 -13.04 10.92
N ARG A 233 -8.51 -12.07 10.11
CA ARG A 233 -8.94 -10.66 10.23
C ARG A 233 -10.44 -10.50 9.93
N LEU A 234 -10.95 -11.15 8.89
CA LEU A 234 -12.38 -11.14 8.53
C LEU A 234 -13.26 -11.76 9.60
N ALA A 235 -12.79 -12.78 10.28
CA ALA A 235 -13.54 -13.43 11.36
C ALA A 235 -13.64 -12.56 12.64
N ARG A 236 -12.81 -11.54 12.77
CA ARG A 236 -12.77 -10.65 13.94
C ARG A 236 -12.68 -9.17 13.52
N PRO A 237 -13.72 -8.63 12.88
CA PRO A 237 -13.68 -7.29 12.28
C PRO A 237 -13.59 -6.14 13.30
N ARG A 238 -13.80 -6.42 14.59
CA ARG A 238 -13.67 -5.42 15.67
C ARG A 238 -12.24 -5.24 16.16
N GLU A 239 -11.35 -6.19 15.90
CA GLU A 239 -9.93 -6.08 16.25
C GLU A 239 -9.23 -5.35 15.09
N ARG A 240 -8.72 -4.16 15.34
CA ARG A 240 -8.10 -3.32 14.32
C ARG A 240 -6.61 -3.14 14.59
N TYR A 241 -5.87 -3.20 13.51
CA TYR A 241 -4.47 -2.80 13.46
C TYR A 241 -4.37 -1.56 12.58
N VAL A 242 -4.09 -0.41 13.19
CA VAL A 242 -3.96 0.86 12.48
C VAL A 242 -2.54 0.95 11.94
N ASN A 243 -2.41 1.06 10.64
CA ASN A 243 -1.15 1.24 9.91
C ASN A 243 -1.26 2.26 8.76
N LEU A 244 -2.49 2.62 8.34
CA LEU A 244 -2.70 3.67 7.34
C LEU A 244 -2.79 5.05 8.01
N VAL A 245 -1.94 5.96 7.55
CA VAL A 245 -1.93 7.36 7.97
C VAL A 245 -2.25 8.24 6.77
N ARG A 246 -3.25 9.09 6.91
CA ARG A 246 -3.60 10.11 5.93
C ARG A 246 -2.89 11.41 6.27
N PHE A 247 -2.18 11.96 5.31
CA PHE A 247 -1.49 13.25 5.41
C PHE A 247 -2.11 14.27 4.48
N GLN A 248 -2.33 15.46 4.99
CA GLN A 248 -2.86 16.60 4.24
C GLN A 248 -2.03 17.84 4.57
N ARG A 249 -1.81 18.69 3.57
CA ARG A 249 -1.22 20.00 3.77
C ARG A 249 -2.28 20.94 4.29
N THR A 250 -1.98 21.68 5.35
CA THR A 250 -2.85 22.67 5.99
C THR A 250 -2.57 24.07 5.44
#